data_b06189bd027f447a531b21b7dba8806a
#
_entry.id   b06189bd027f447a531b21b7dba8806a
#
_cell.length_a   1.000
_cell.length_b   1.000
_cell.length_c   1.000
_cell.angle_alpha   90.00
_cell.angle_beta   90.00
_cell.angle_gamma   90.00
#
_symmetry.space_group_name_H-M   'P 1'
#
loop_
_entity.id
_entity.type
_entity.pdbx_description
1 polymer ?
#
loop_
_entity_poly.entity_id
_entity_poly.type
_entity_poly.pdbx_seq_one_letter_code
_entity_poly.pdbx_strand_id
1 'polypeptide(L)'
;MKKAFRLLTVCGLVLLPGVLLAGEKFDGKWLTTLTCPAKGNTEGYTWKLPSVVKDGNFRGEHGTAGQPGYLLIEGPIADDGAAKLSATGIVASRKYARGVFAHQGEDYSYDVKAQFKETEGTGTKSEGLGIVGRTCTFEFVKQQTTTQTGGR
;
A
#
# COMPACT_ATOMS: atom_id res chain seq x y z
N MET A 1 72.11 -21.65 -15.92
CA MET A 1 71.16 -21.82 -14.81
C MET A 1 69.97 -20.91 -15.03
N LYS A 2 68.84 -21.45 -15.50
CA LYS A 2 67.59 -20.68 -15.81
C LYS A 2 66.61 -20.88 -14.66
N LYS A 3 66.34 -19.82 -13.86
CA LYS A 3 65.34 -19.82 -12.79
C LYS A 3 63.98 -19.51 -13.41
N ALA A 4 63.10 -20.47 -13.43
CA ALA A 4 61.72 -20.28 -13.83
C ALA A 4 60.91 -19.62 -12.66
N PHE A 5 60.36 -18.45 -12.92
CA PHE A 5 59.48 -17.73 -11.97
C PHE A 5 58.03 -18.16 -12.26
N ARG A 6 57.43 -18.91 -11.33
CA ARG A 6 56.05 -19.30 -11.42
C ARG A 6 55.17 -18.16 -10.84
N LEU A 7 54.44 -17.49 -11.71
CA LEU A 7 53.34 -16.58 -11.28
C LEU A 7 52.17 -17.40 -10.80
N LEU A 8 51.83 -17.29 -9.50
CA LEU A 8 50.58 -17.74 -8.94
C LEU A 8 49.50 -16.67 -9.15
N THR A 9 48.58 -16.91 -10.07
CA THR A 9 47.39 -16.07 -10.25
C THR A 9 46.36 -16.45 -9.19
N VAL A 10 46.20 -15.61 -8.18
CA VAL A 10 45.15 -15.72 -7.17
C VAL A 10 43.89 -15.13 -7.77
N CYS A 11 42.97 -16.00 -8.19
CA CYS A 11 41.65 -15.62 -8.66
C CYS A 11 40.78 -15.23 -7.43
N GLY A 12 40.72 -13.95 -7.12
CA GLY A 12 39.89 -13.41 -6.02
C GLY A 12 38.39 -13.52 -6.42
N LEU A 13 37.66 -14.40 -5.72
CA LEU A 13 36.21 -14.50 -5.83
C LEU A 13 35.58 -13.27 -5.16
N VAL A 14 35.20 -12.27 -5.95
CA VAL A 14 34.44 -11.11 -5.46
C VAL A 14 33.02 -11.55 -5.20
N LEU A 15 32.69 -11.82 -3.92
CA LEU A 15 31.32 -11.96 -3.43
C LEU A 15 30.66 -10.58 -3.51
N LEU A 16 29.89 -10.32 -4.54
CA LEU A 16 29.00 -9.16 -4.59
C LEU A 16 27.93 -9.36 -3.52
N PRO A 17 27.77 -8.45 -2.55
CA PRO A 17 26.64 -8.48 -1.65
C PRO A 17 25.39 -8.31 -2.49
N GLY A 18 24.50 -9.32 -2.48
CA GLY A 18 23.19 -9.21 -3.09
C GLY A 18 22.48 -7.99 -2.50
N VAL A 19 22.17 -7.01 -3.32
CA VAL A 19 21.28 -5.91 -2.95
C VAL A 19 19.92 -6.54 -2.74
N LEU A 20 19.57 -6.88 -1.49
CA LEU A 20 18.20 -7.18 -1.11
C LEU A 20 17.39 -5.92 -1.43
N LEU A 21 16.57 -5.99 -2.45
CA LEU A 21 15.65 -4.92 -2.80
C LEU A 21 14.73 -4.68 -1.59
N ALA A 22 14.89 -3.52 -1.02
CA ALA A 22 14.05 -2.99 0.02
C ALA A 22 12.58 -3.15 -0.37
N GLY A 23 11.78 -3.81 0.47
CA GLY A 23 10.35 -3.95 0.27
C GLY A 23 9.83 -5.34 -0.11
N GLU A 24 10.65 -6.28 -0.61
CA GLU A 24 10.18 -7.63 -1.00
C GLU A 24 9.50 -8.41 0.14
N LYS A 25 9.84 -8.13 1.40
CA LYS A 25 9.21 -8.77 2.57
C LYS A 25 7.72 -8.48 2.68
N PHE A 26 7.25 -7.40 2.08
CA PHE A 26 5.84 -7.03 2.06
C PHE A 26 5.11 -7.57 0.84
N ASP A 27 5.82 -8.05 -0.18
CA ASP A 27 5.25 -8.50 -1.43
C ASP A 27 4.21 -9.59 -1.26
N GLY A 28 3.15 -9.52 -2.05
CA GLY A 28 2.06 -10.47 -2.03
C GLY A 28 0.68 -9.82 -2.13
N LYS A 29 -0.34 -10.65 -1.96
CA LYS A 29 -1.74 -10.21 -1.94
C LYS A 29 -2.12 -9.73 -0.55
N TRP A 30 -2.87 -8.65 -0.49
CA TRP A 30 -3.36 -8.02 0.72
C TRP A 30 -4.86 -7.75 0.63
N LEU A 31 -5.51 -7.64 1.77
CA LEU A 31 -6.84 -7.08 1.89
C LEU A 31 -6.75 -5.82 2.73
N THR A 32 -7.18 -4.70 2.17
CA THR A 32 -7.29 -3.43 2.88
C THR A 32 -8.73 -3.20 3.31
N THR A 33 -8.92 -2.88 4.57
CA THR A 33 -10.22 -2.44 5.10
C THR A 33 -10.12 -0.96 5.46
N LEU A 34 -10.86 -0.12 4.74
CA LEU A 34 -11.02 1.30 5.03
C LEU A 34 -12.29 1.51 5.83
N THR A 35 -12.18 2.09 7.02
CA THR A 35 -13.32 2.46 7.85
C THR A 35 -13.34 3.97 8.11
N CYS A 36 -14.42 4.62 7.70
CA CYS A 36 -14.67 6.03 7.94
C CYS A 36 -15.90 6.15 8.86
N PRO A 37 -15.78 6.59 10.10
CA PRO A 37 -16.91 6.72 11.02
C PRO A 37 -17.88 7.81 10.56
N ALA A 38 -19.14 7.69 10.96
CA ALA A 38 -20.09 8.79 10.81
C ALA A 38 -19.62 10.03 11.59
N LYS A 39 -19.87 11.22 11.07
CA LYS A 39 -19.55 12.49 11.76
C LYS A 39 -20.51 13.61 11.32
N GLY A 40 -21.26 14.16 12.27
CA GLY A 40 -22.34 15.11 11.96
C GLY A 40 -23.39 14.47 11.06
N ASN A 41 -23.73 15.13 9.97
CA ASN A 41 -24.71 14.62 8.98
C ASN A 41 -24.10 13.72 7.91
N THR A 42 -22.83 13.33 8.05
CA THR A 42 -22.15 12.45 7.10
C THR A 42 -22.19 11.02 7.59
N GLU A 43 -22.72 10.12 6.78
CA GLU A 43 -22.79 8.69 7.10
C GLU A 43 -21.39 8.05 7.14
N GLY A 44 -21.23 7.06 8.01
CA GLY A 44 -20.05 6.19 8.03
C GLY A 44 -20.12 5.13 6.93
N TYR A 45 -18.95 4.58 6.58
CA TYR A 45 -18.85 3.46 5.67
C TYR A 45 -17.60 2.62 5.94
N THR A 46 -17.65 1.38 5.51
CA THR A 46 -16.50 0.47 5.47
C THR A 46 -16.38 -0.13 4.08
N TRP A 47 -15.18 -0.01 3.50
CA TRP A 47 -14.87 -0.60 2.20
C TRP A 47 -13.75 -1.62 2.33
N LYS A 48 -13.83 -2.67 1.53
CA LYS A 48 -12.76 -3.66 1.37
C LYS A 48 -12.15 -3.51 -0.01
N LEU A 49 -10.83 -3.39 -0.06
CA LEU A 49 -10.07 -3.22 -1.28
C LEU A 49 -9.13 -4.42 -1.43
N PRO A 50 -9.33 -5.27 -2.43
CA PRO A 50 -8.27 -6.17 -2.87
C PRO A 50 -7.01 -5.35 -3.18
N SER A 51 -5.88 -5.77 -2.64
CA SER A 51 -4.64 -5.01 -2.74
C SER A 51 -3.47 -5.94 -3.05
N VAL A 52 -2.40 -5.39 -3.58
CA VAL A 52 -1.15 -6.10 -3.87
C VAL A 52 0.03 -5.22 -3.47
N VAL A 53 1.07 -5.85 -2.96
CA VAL A 53 2.40 -5.24 -2.88
C VAL A 53 3.28 -5.98 -3.87
N LYS A 54 3.95 -5.24 -4.73
CA LYS A 54 4.90 -5.77 -5.71
C LYS A 54 6.13 -4.86 -5.77
N ASP A 55 7.30 -5.46 -5.61
CA ASP A 55 8.57 -4.74 -5.59
C ASP A 55 8.54 -3.58 -4.58
N GLY A 56 7.94 -3.80 -3.40
CA GLY A 56 7.76 -2.81 -2.34
C GLY A 56 6.75 -1.70 -2.63
N ASN A 57 5.99 -1.78 -3.73
CA ASN A 57 4.96 -0.80 -4.06
C ASN A 57 3.57 -1.36 -3.77
N PHE A 58 2.84 -0.66 -2.93
CA PHE A 58 1.45 -0.97 -2.59
C PHE A 58 0.50 -0.42 -3.64
N ARG A 59 -0.53 -1.22 -4.00
CA ARG A 59 -1.68 -0.80 -4.81
C ARG A 59 -2.94 -1.52 -4.36
N GLY A 60 -4.00 -0.77 -4.06
CA GLY A 60 -5.33 -1.28 -3.72
C GLY A 60 -6.42 -0.49 -4.41
N GLU A 61 -7.47 -1.17 -4.87
CA GLU A 61 -8.56 -0.55 -5.60
C GLU A 61 -9.93 -0.97 -5.06
N HIS A 62 -10.89 -0.05 -5.10
CA HIS A 62 -12.30 -0.26 -4.82
C HIS A 62 -13.15 0.35 -5.91
N GLY A 63 -14.21 -0.36 -6.32
CA GLY A 63 -15.12 0.12 -7.37
C GLY A 63 -14.57 -0.02 -8.78
N THR A 64 -15.18 0.69 -9.71
CA THR A 64 -14.81 0.69 -11.13
C THR A 64 -14.18 2.03 -11.49
N ALA A 65 -13.02 2.00 -12.13
CA ALA A 65 -12.31 3.20 -12.55
C ALA A 65 -13.22 4.14 -13.37
N GLY A 66 -13.16 5.44 -13.05
CA GLY A 66 -13.98 6.46 -13.69
C GLY A 66 -15.46 6.51 -13.23
N GLN A 67 -15.88 5.70 -12.29
CA GLN A 67 -17.25 5.70 -11.77
C GLN A 67 -17.31 6.26 -10.33
N PRO A 68 -18.45 6.87 -9.93
CA PRO A 68 -18.67 7.28 -8.54
C PRO A 68 -18.46 6.11 -7.57
N GLY A 69 -17.66 6.35 -6.51
CA GLY A 69 -17.26 5.33 -5.54
C GLY A 69 -15.95 4.62 -5.85
N TYR A 70 -15.28 4.96 -6.95
CA TYR A 70 -13.92 4.49 -7.21
C TYR A 70 -12.95 5.07 -6.20
N LEU A 71 -12.01 4.23 -5.75
CA LEU A 71 -10.87 4.61 -4.91
C LEU A 71 -9.66 3.78 -5.31
N LEU A 72 -8.57 4.46 -5.61
CA LEU A 72 -7.24 3.93 -5.79
C LEU A 72 -6.35 4.40 -4.64
N ILE A 73 -5.58 3.49 -4.04
CA ILE A 73 -4.55 3.79 -3.04
C ILE A 73 -3.26 3.17 -3.52
N GLU A 74 -2.19 3.97 -3.63
CA GLU A 74 -0.90 3.46 -4.09
C GLU A 74 0.27 4.24 -3.51
N GLY A 75 1.44 3.59 -3.48
CA GLY A 75 2.70 4.20 -3.08
C GLY A 75 3.72 3.21 -2.56
N PRO A 76 4.97 3.65 -2.37
CA PRO A 76 6.05 2.81 -1.88
C PRO A 76 5.95 2.54 -0.37
N ILE A 77 6.42 1.36 0.03
CA ILE A 77 6.63 0.97 1.43
C ILE A 77 8.14 0.96 1.67
N ALA A 78 8.59 1.73 2.66
CA ALA A 78 10.00 1.75 3.07
C ALA A 78 10.40 0.46 3.80
N ASP A 79 11.70 0.20 3.95
CA ASP A 79 12.23 -1.01 4.59
C ASP A 79 11.76 -1.23 6.02
N ASP A 80 11.53 -0.15 6.76
CA ASP A 80 11.00 -0.17 8.12
C ASP A 80 9.47 -0.36 8.17
N GLY A 81 8.82 -0.46 7.00
CA GLY A 81 7.38 -0.59 6.85
C GLY A 81 6.63 0.74 6.83
N ALA A 82 7.30 1.88 6.99
CA ALA A 82 6.64 3.17 6.87
C ALA A 82 6.20 3.42 5.42
N ALA A 83 4.99 3.95 5.25
CA ALA A 83 4.47 4.29 3.94
C ALA A 83 3.66 5.59 3.96
N LYS A 84 3.86 6.42 2.95
CA LYS A 84 2.99 7.53 2.61
C LYS A 84 2.31 7.20 1.28
N LEU A 85 1.06 6.74 1.36
CA LEU A 85 0.31 6.32 0.19
C LEU A 85 -0.55 7.49 -0.31
N SER A 86 -0.67 7.62 -1.62
CA SER A 86 -1.61 8.53 -2.26
C SER A 86 -2.93 7.81 -2.49
N ALA A 87 -4.03 8.44 -2.09
CA ALA A 87 -5.38 7.97 -2.35
C ALA A 87 -6.08 8.94 -3.28
N THR A 88 -6.59 8.44 -4.40
CA THR A 88 -7.39 9.21 -5.38
C THR A 88 -8.70 8.50 -5.64
N GLY A 89 -9.78 9.25 -5.79
CA GLY A 89 -11.08 8.63 -5.96
C GLY A 89 -12.14 9.58 -6.50
N ILE A 90 -13.34 9.04 -6.67
CA ILE A 90 -14.51 9.75 -7.18
C ILE A 90 -15.63 9.65 -6.15
N VAL A 91 -16.20 10.78 -5.75
CA VAL A 91 -17.25 10.85 -4.72
C VAL A 91 -18.44 9.98 -5.11
N ALA A 92 -18.73 8.97 -4.27
CA ALA A 92 -19.85 8.04 -4.49
C ALA A 92 -21.21 8.70 -4.29
N SER A 93 -21.37 9.50 -3.23
CA SER A 93 -22.61 10.18 -2.86
C SER A 93 -22.34 11.26 -1.83
N ARG A 94 -23.13 12.32 -1.85
CA ARG A 94 -23.06 13.43 -0.88
C ARG A 94 -23.21 12.98 0.57
N LYS A 95 -23.94 11.91 0.83
CA LYS A 95 -24.12 11.39 2.19
C LYS A 95 -22.84 10.88 2.85
N TYR A 96 -21.86 10.48 2.05
CA TYR A 96 -20.55 10.00 2.52
C TYR A 96 -19.44 11.06 2.46
N ALA A 97 -19.67 12.15 1.76
CA ALA A 97 -18.69 13.21 1.56
C ALA A 97 -18.92 14.36 2.53
N ARG A 98 -17.83 15.00 2.97
CA ARG A 98 -17.90 16.22 3.79
C ARG A 98 -17.48 17.43 2.97
N GLY A 99 -18.23 18.50 3.15
CA GLY A 99 -17.98 19.76 2.50
C GLY A 99 -19.18 20.24 1.70
N VAL A 100 -19.37 21.55 1.66
CA VAL A 100 -20.48 22.21 0.93
C VAL A 100 -20.41 21.99 -0.58
N PHE A 101 -19.25 21.58 -1.08
CA PHE A 101 -18.96 21.44 -2.52
C PHE A 101 -18.75 19.98 -2.97
N ALA A 102 -18.86 19.00 -2.10
CA ALA A 102 -18.66 17.59 -2.47
C ALA A 102 -19.90 17.06 -3.19
N HIS A 103 -19.83 16.99 -4.52
CA HIS A 103 -20.88 16.40 -5.35
C HIS A 103 -20.51 14.99 -5.78
N GLN A 104 -21.55 14.17 -6.06
CA GLN A 104 -21.34 12.86 -6.66
C GLN A 104 -20.61 13.00 -7.99
N GLY A 105 -19.59 12.20 -8.20
CA GLY A 105 -18.79 12.21 -9.43
C GLY A 105 -17.60 13.16 -9.41
N GLU A 106 -17.43 13.96 -8.35
CA GLU A 106 -16.22 14.80 -8.20
C GLU A 106 -15.00 13.98 -7.78
N ASP A 107 -13.85 14.36 -8.33
CA ASP A 107 -12.57 13.79 -7.94
C ASP A 107 -12.14 14.30 -6.56
N TYR A 108 -11.48 13.42 -5.80
CA TYR A 108 -10.84 13.79 -4.54
C TYR A 108 -9.50 13.08 -4.39
N SER A 109 -8.62 13.66 -3.57
CA SER A 109 -7.37 13.03 -3.19
C SER A 109 -7.02 13.32 -1.73
N TYR A 110 -6.24 12.41 -1.14
CA TYR A 110 -5.65 12.59 0.20
C TYR A 110 -4.47 11.65 0.41
N ASP A 111 -3.65 11.97 1.39
CA ASP A 111 -2.56 11.11 1.82
C ASP A 111 -3.02 10.13 2.91
N VAL A 112 -2.47 8.92 2.88
CA VAL A 112 -2.60 7.91 3.92
C VAL A 112 -1.21 7.68 4.52
N LYS A 113 -1.06 7.93 5.81
CA LYS A 113 0.13 7.51 6.57
C LYS A 113 -0.11 6.10 7.08
N ALA A 114 0.77 5.19 6.74
CA ALA A 114 0.65 3.79 7.10
C ALA A 114 1.95 3.21 7.67
N GLN A 115 1.81 2.15 8.45
CA GLN A 115 2.89 1.33 8.97
C GLN A 115 2.57 -0.12 8.68
N PHE A 116 3.43 -0.79 7.91
CA PHE A 116 3.35 -2.20 7.57
C PHE A 116 4.29 -3.03 8.43
N LYS A 117 3.83 -4.21 8.83
CA LYS A 117 4.60 -5.35 9.27
C LYS A 117 4.51 -6.43 8.19
N GLU A 118 5.16 -7.57 8.36
CA GLU A 118 5.22 -8.63 7.33
C GLU A 118 3.84 -9.17 6.93
N THR A 119 2.88 -9.22 7.85
CA THR A 119 1.56 -9.83 7.63
C THR A 119 0.38 -8.91 7.88
N GLU A 120 0.61 -7.77 8.52
CA GLU A 120 -0.43 -6.81 8.90
C GLU A 120 0.09 -5.37 8.76
N GLY A 121 -0.80 -4.42 8.74
CA GLY A 121 -0.47 -3.00 8.79
C GLY A 121 -1.65 -2.16 9.20
N THR A 122 -1.38 -0.94 9.59
CA THR A 122 -2.40 0.06 9.93
C THR A 122 -2.08 1.38 9.24
N GLY A 123 -3.11 2.18 9.03
CA GLY A 123 -2.94 3.51 8.47
C GLY A 123 -4.06 4.46 8.86
N THR A 124 -3.81 5.73 8.65
CA THR A 124 -4.79 6.79 8.85
C THR A 124 -4.78 7.77 7.70
N LYS A 125 -5.95 8.31 7.36
CA LYS A 125 -6.05 9.44 6.45
C LYS A 125 -5.34 10.62 7.09
N SER A 126 -4.32 11.17 6.40
CA SER A 126 -3.75 12.46 6.79
C SER A 126 -4.78 13.54 6.51
N GLU A 127 -5.18 14.25 7.56
CA GLU A 127 -6.03 15.42 7.38
C GLU A 127 -5.21 16.50 6.65
N GLY A 128 -5.65 16.88 5.45
CA GLY A 128 -5.23 18.15 4.83
C GLY A 128 -5.67 19.32 5.71
N LEU A 129 -5.07 20.47 5.55
CA LEU A 129 -5.40 21.73 6.24
C LEU A 129 -6.92 22.00 6.25
N GLY A 130 -7.61 21.60 7.32
CA GLY A 130 -9.04 21.87 7.47
C GLY A 130 -9.67 21.18 8.67
N ILE A 131 -10.26 21.99 9.51
CA ILE A 131 -10.99 21.70 10.78
C ILE A 131 -12.15 20.70 10.60
N VAL A 132 -12.43 20.21 9.39
CA VAL A 132 -13.68 19.51 9.03
C VAL A 132 -13.50 18.07 8.62
N GLY A 133 -12.28 17.53 8.64
CA GLY A 133 -12.02 16.13 8.29
C GLY A 133 -12.56 15.14 9.33
N ARG A 134 -13.05 13.98 8.88
CA ARG A 134 -13.17 12.80 9.74
C ARG A 134 -11.91 11.97 9.60
N THR A 135 -11.45 11.37 10.67
CA THR A 135 -10.32 10.44 10.62
C THR A 135 -10.83 9.10 10.14
N CYS A 136 -10.35 8.66 8.99
CA CYS A 136 -10.57 7.29 8.52
C CYS A 136 -9.36 6.43 8.89
N THR A 137 -9.62 5.17 9.21
CA THR A 137 -8.60 4.18 9.53
C THR A 137 -8.49 3.14 8.43
N PHE A 138 -7.29 2.61 8.27
CA PHE A 138 -6.97 1.55 7.34
C PHE A 138 -6.37 0.39 8.10
N GLU A 139 -6.87 -0.81 7.80
CA GLU A 139 -6.27 -2.06 8.23
C GLU A 139 -5.81 -2.81 6.99
N PHE A 140 -4.58 -3.30 7.01
CA PHE A 140 -3.97 -4.07 5.93
C PHE A 140 -3.68 -5.46 6.46
N VAL A 141 -4.16 -6.50 5.77
CA VAL A 141 -3.92 -7.91 6.15
C VAL A 141 -3.39 -8.66 4.94
N LYS A 142 -2.18 -9.23 5.09
CA LYS A 142 -1.57 -10.05 4.05
C LYS A 142 -2.33 -11.37 3.91
N GLN A 143 -2.73 -11.69 2.69
CA GLN A 143 -3.46 -12.91 2.38
C GLN A 143 -2.45 -14.06 2.24
N GLN A 144 -2.65 -15.13 2.99
CA GLN A 144 -1.84 -16.34 2.84
C GLN A 144 -2.15 -17.00 1.50
N THR A 145 -1.13 -17.32 0.75
CA THR A 145 -1.28 -18.18 -0.42
C THR A 145 -1.49 -19.59 0.09
N THR A 146 -2.75 -20.06 0.12
CA THR A 146 -3.04 -21.46 0.42
C THR A 146 -2.48 -22.30 -0.74
N THR A 147 -1.30 -22.88 -0.57
CA THR A 147 -0.82 -23.92 -1.46
C THR A 147 -1.71 -25.13 -1.20
N GLN A 148 -2.71 -25.37 -2.05
CA GLN A 148 -3.40 -26.64 -2.08
C GLN A 148 -2.38 -27.71 -2.46
N THR A 149 -1.87 -28.40 -1.48
CA THR A 149 -1.18 -29.68 -1.71
C THR A 149 -2.24 -30.65 -2.20
N GLY A 150 -2.32 -30.79 -3.52
CA GLY A 150 -3.18 -31.81 -4.14
C GLY A 150 -2.70 -33.18 -3.68
N GLY A 151 -3.42 -33.77 -2.74
CA GLY A 151 -3.29 -35.17 -2.41
C GLY A 151 -3.76 -36.01 -3.61
N ARG A 152 -2.85 -36.82 -4.12
CA ARG A 152 -3.18 -37.96 -4.98
C ARG A 152 -3.55 -39.13 -4.11
#